data_343e6ae9b494eb37a68f23772e702a12
#
_entry.id   343e6ae9b494eb37a68f23772e702a12
#
_cell.length_a   1.000
_cell.length_b   1.000
_cell.length_c   1.000
_cell.angle_alpha   90.00
_cell.angle_beta   90.00
_cell.angle_gamma   90.00
#
_symmetry.space_group_name_H-M   'P 1'
#
loop_
_entity.id
_entity.type
_entity.pdbx_description
1 polymer ?
#
loop_
_entity_poly.entity_id
_entity_poly.type
_entity_poly.pdbx_seq_one_letter_code
_entity_poly.pdbx_strand_id
1 'polypeptide(L)'
;MLQTLVEVFKTGHRDDLVTRVDAVYNLVLKTVLTNKFTKKSSHVKKGKVNLAQRIGCIMLRPKLAPWRYQRGHRSLTQNLASSGVAAQIISNTTQQQTAAAQSGTADEEMKGEEEDIGGEEELNDDQIEQLEFIIQFLLDGLKDDDSIVRWTAAKGIGRITMRLSADFADQIVGQLSELFGPSESDSSWHGGCLALAELCRRGLLLP
;
A
#
# COMPACT_ATOMS: atom_id res chain seq x y z
N MET A 1 -21.67 10.77 9.15
CA MET A 1 -21.18 11.30 7.86
C MET A 1 -19.72 10.98 7.58
N LEU A 2 -18.73 11.40 8.42
CA LEU A 2 -17.30 11.10 8.17
C LEU A 2 -17.02 9.60 8.06
N GLN A 3 -17.57 8.79 8.96
CA GLN A 3 -17.39 7.34 8.97
C GLN A 3 -18.04 6.65 7.76
N THR A 4 -19.16 7.16 7.29
CA THR A 4 -19.82 6.67 6.07
C THR A 4 -18.93 6.89 4.85
N LEU A 5 -18.34 8.09 4.73
CA LEU A 5 -17.38 8.37 3.66
C LEU A 5 -16.15 7.45 3.72
N VAL A 6 -15.58 7.27 4.91
CA VAL A 6 -14.45 6.34 5.11
C VAL A 6 -14.80 4.93 4.63
N GLU A 7 -16.01 4.45 4.91
CA GLU A 7 -16.45 3.12 4.51
C GLU A 7 -16.69 3.03 2.99
N VAL A 8 -17.27 4.06 2.38
CA VAL A 8 -17.43 4.15 0.91
C VAL A 8 -16.07 4.07 0.21
N PHE A 9 -15.08 4.86 0.68
CA PHE A 9 -13.73 4.85 0.11
C PHE A 9 -12.91 3.59 0.46
N LYS A 10 -13.40 2.77 1.38
CA LYS A 10 -12.78 1.49 1.73
C LYS A 10 -13.30 0.33 0.87
N THR A 11 -14.59 0.32 0.58
CA THR A 11 -15.31 -0.81 -0.04
C THR A 11 -15.68 -0.56 -1.50
N GLY A 12 -15.70 0.70 -1.94
CA GLY A 12 -16.06 1.07 -3.31
C GLY A 12 -14.99 0.68 -4.33
N HIS A 13 -15.40 0.52 -5.56
CA HIS A 13 -14.49 0.22 -6.67
C HIS A 13 -13.60 1.43 -6.96
N ARG A 14 -12.29 1.19 -7.18
CA ARG A 14 -11.31 2.28 -7.39
C ARG A 14 -11.70 3.15 -8.58
N ASP A 15 -12.03 2.55 -9.70
CA ASP A 15 -12.28 3.25 -10.97
C ASP A 15 -13.49 4.20 -10.88
N ASP A 16 -14.52 3.82 -10.11
CA ASP A 16 -15.69 4.67 -9.85
C ASP A 16 -15.35 5.84 -8.89
N LEU A 17 -14.41 5.62 -7.98
CA LEU A 17 -14.06 6.59 -6.94
C LEU A 17 -12.98 7.59 -7.40
N VAL A 18 -12.07 7.20 -8.28
CA VAL A 18 -11.00 8.08 -8.82
C VAL A 18 -11.59 9.34 -9.42
N THR A 19 -12.65 9.22 -10.22
CA THR A 19 -13.33 10.36 -10.86
C THR A 19 -13.97 11.35 -9.86
N ARG A 20 -14.18 10.90 -8.61
CA ARG A 20 -14.82 11.69 -7.55
C ARG A 20 -13.84 12.23 -6.51
N VAL A 21 -12.56 11.84 -6.60
CA VAL A 21 -11.53 12.22 -5.62
C VAL A 21 -11.42 13.73 -5.50
N ASP A 22 -11.32 14.46 -6.62
CA ASP A 22 -11.15 15.91 -6.63
C ASP A 22 -12.31 16.62 -5.94
N ALA A 23 -13.54 16.20 -6.22
CA ALA A 23 -14.73 16.78 -5.59
C ALA A 23 -14.75 16.51 -4.08
N VAL A 24 -14.42 15.29 -3.65
CA VAL A 24 -14.38 14.93 -2.22
C VAL A 24 -13.19 15.59 -1.52
N TYR A 25 -12.04 15.71 -2.17
CA TYR A 25 -10.90 16.42 -1.63
C TYR A 25 -11.23 17.88 -1.35
N ASN A 26 -11.74 18.61 -2.34
CA ASN A 26 -12.00 20.04 -2.23
C ASN A 26 -13.16 20.36 -1.28
N LEU A 27 -14.27 19.62 -1.35
CA LEU A 27 -15.48 19.90 -0.56
C LEU A 27 -15.41 19.37 0.87
N VAL A 28 -14.77 18.22 1.08
CA VAL A 28 -14.83 17.53 2.37
C VAL A 28 -13.46 17.46 3.02
N LEU A 29 -12.44 16.93 2.34
CA LEU A 29 -11.16 16.64 2.97
C LEU A 29 -10.48 17.92 3.42
N LYS A 30 -10.29 18.89 2.54
CA LYS A 30 -9.65 20.17 2.83
C LYS A 30 -10.39 20.90 3.98
N THR A 31 -11.72 20.97 3.92
CA THR A 31 -12.54 21.63 4.94
C THR A 31 -12.52 20.86 6.27
N VAL A 32 -12.66 19.52 6.22
CA VAL A 32 -12.69 18.68 7.42
C VAL A 32 -11.32 18.63 8.11
N LEU A 33 -10.23 18.57 7.35
CA LEU A 33 -8.88 18.51 7.93
C LEU A 33 -8.46 19.83 8.57
N THR A 34 -8.81 20.97 7.95
CA THR A 34 -8.44 22.30 8.45
C THR A 34 -9.30 22.75 9.62
N ASN A 35 -10.46 22.13 9.87
CA ASN A 35 -11.39 22.56 10.91
C ASN A 35 -10.87 22.27 12.32
N LYS A 36 -10.54 23.33 13.07
CA LYS A 36 -9.99 23.27 14.44
C LYS A 36 -10.99 22.76 15.50
N PHE A 37 -12.29 22.91 15.27
CA PHE A 37 -13.33 22.53 16.26
C PHE A 37 -13.44 21.01 16.47
N THR A 38 -13.01 20.22 15.51
CA THR A 38 -13.08 18.76 15.59
C THR A 38 -11.84 18.11 16.22
N LYS A 39 -10.87 18.91 16.73
CA LYS A 39 -9.62 18.41 17.28
C LYS A 39 -9.74 17.61 18.59
N LYS A 40 -10.82 17.78 19.34
CA LYS A 40 -10.93 17.25 20.72
C LYS A 40 -11.31 15.76 20.80
N SER A 41 -12.01 15.21 19.83
CA SER A 41 -12.45 13.81 19.88
C SER A 41 -11.47 12.88 19.14
N SER A 42 -10.90 11.93 19.86
CA SER A 42 -10.05 10.86 19.35
C SER A 42 -10.69 10.10 18.16
N HIS A 43 -11.98 9.80 18.28
CA HIS A 43 -12.73 9.11 17.23
C HIS A 43 -12.83 9.93 15.93
N VAL A 44 -13.01 11.23 16.06
CA VAL A 44 -13.07 12.14 14.90
C VAL A 44 -11.69 12.31 14.27
N LYS A 45 -10.63 12.46 15.08
CA LYS A 45 -9.23 12.51 14.59
C LYS A 45 -8.90 11.25 13.80
N LYS A 46 -9.17 10.07 14.37
CA LYS A 46 -9.00 8.78 13.70
C LYS A 46 -9.80 8.71 12.39
N GLY A 47 -11.04 9.17 12.38
CA GLY A 47 -11.88 9.24 11.19
C GLY A 47 -11.27 10.08 10.08
N LYS A 48 -10.71 11.26 10.43
CA LYS A 48 -10.01 12.14 9.48
C LYS A 48 -8.79 11.48 8.87
N VAL A 49 -7.93 10.88 9.71
CA VAL A 49 -6.74 10.16 9.27
C VAL A 49 -7.11 8.97 8.37
N ASN A 50 -8.17 8.24 8.72
CA ASN A 50 -8.68 7.15 7.88
C ASN A 50 -9.18 7.65 6.52
N LEU A 51 -9.89 8.78 6.48
CA LEU A 51 -10.37 9.34 5.22
C LEU A 51 -9.19 9.78 4.34
N ALA A 52 -8.23 10.52 4.89
CA ALA A 52 -7.05 10.98 4.18
C ALA A 52 -6.27 9.80 3.56
N GLN A 53 -5.95 8.76 4.35
CA GLN A 53 -5.24 7.60 3.83
C GLN A 53 -6.02 6.83 2.75
N ARG A 54 -7.37 6.77 2.83
CA ARG A 54 -8.18 6.09 1.82
C ARG A 54 -8.20 6.84 0.50
N ILE A 55 -8.34 8.15 0.55
CA ILE A 55 -8.28 8.99 -0.65
C ILE A 55 -6.90 8.86 -1.31
N GLY A 56 -5.80 8.99 -0.57
CA GLY A 56 -4.46 8.79 -1.11
C GLY A 56 -4.23 7.38 -1.68
N CYS A 57 -4.82 6.35 -1.08
CA CYS A 57 -4.75 5.00 -1.62
C CYS A 57 -5.58 4.80 -2.91
N ILE A 58 -6.63 5.59 -3.15
CA ILE A 58 -7.43 5.51 -4.38
C ILE A 58 -6.75 6.27 -5.50
N MET A 59 -6.11 7.40 -5.20
CA MET A 59 -5.33 8.17 -6.18
C MET A 59 -4.20 7.34 -6.79
N LEU A 60 -3.57 6.49 -6.00
CA LEU A 60 -2.43 5.67 -6.40
C LEU A 60 -2.87 4.25 -6.78
N ARG A 61 -2.31 3.70 -7.85
CA ARG A 61 -2.52 2.28 -8.20
C ARG A 61 -1.90 1.36 -7.15
N PRO A 62 -2.54 0.23 -6.84
CA PRO A 62 -1.95 -0.75 -5.94
C PRO A 62 -0.72 -1.38 -6.60
N LYS A 63 0.45 -1.25 -5.97
CA LYS A 63 1.66 -2.00 -6.33
C LYS A 63 1.74 -3.27 -5.49
N LEU A 64 2.04 -4.39 -6.13
CA LEU A 64 2.33 -5.65 -5.43
C LEU A 64 3.81 -5.64 -5.03
N ALA A 65 4.10 -5.91 -3.77
CA ALA A 65 5.49 -6.02 -3.33
C ALA A 65 6.16 -7.21 -4.05
N PRO A 66 7.38 -7.04 -4.60
CA PRO A 66 8.07 -8.07 -5.40
C PRO A 66 8.25 -9.40 -4.65
N TRP A 67 8.40 -9.34 -3.31
CA TRP A 67 8.55 -10.50 -2.43
C TRP A 67 7.22 -11.17 -2.07
N ARG A 68 6.07 -10.54 -2.38
CA ARG A 68 4.77 -11.15 -2.08
C ARG A 68 4.43 -12.20 -3.11
N TYR A 69 4.12 -13.36 -2.60
CA TYR A 69 3.55 -14.44 -3.39
C TYR A 69 2.29 -13.98 -4.13
N GLN A 70 2.33 -13.96 -5.44
CA GLN A 70 1.16 -13.67 -6.28
C GLN A 70 0.33 -14.95 -6.39
N ARG A 71 -0.74 -15.01 -5.62
CA ARG A 71 -1.70 -16.11 -5.69
C ARG A 71 -2.36 -16.11 -7.07
N GLY A 72 -2.14 -17.14 -7.85
CA GLY A 72 -2.80 -17.31 -9.14
C GLY A 72 -1.88 -17.35 -10.37
N HIS A 73 -0.65 -16.81 -10.29
CA HIS A 73 0.29 -16.82 -11.42
C HIS A 73 1.18 -18.08 -11.49
N ARG A 74 1.30 -18.82 -10.39
CA ARG A 74 2.05 -20.08 -10.38
C ARG A 74 1.26 -21.17 -9.69
N SER A 75 1.18 -22.34 -10.33
CA SER A 75 0.60 -23.52 -9.68
C SER A 75 1.48 -23.97 -8.51
N LEU A 76 0.90 -24.69 -7.55
CA LEU A 76 1.67 -25.29 -6.45
C LEU A 76 2.83 -26.13 -6.96
N THR A 77 2.61 -26.83 -8.06
CA THR A 77 3.60 -27.68 -8.75
C THR A 77 4.78 -26.86 -9.26
N GLN A 78 4.55 -25.69 -9.87
CA GLN A 78 5.63 -24.79 -10.32
C GLN A 78 6.43 -24.20 -9.17
N ASN A 79 5.77 -23.88 -8.05
CA ASN A 79 6.46 -23.38 -6.87
C ASN A 79 7.32 -24.45 -6.19
N LEU A 80 6.84 -25.68 -6.15
CA LEU A 80 7.61 -26.82 -5.64
C LEU A 80 8.79 -27.15 -6.57
N ALA A 81 8.62 -27.07 -7.89
CA ALA A 81 9.69 -27.26 -8.86
C ALA A 81 10.82 -26.24 -8.72
N SER A 82 10.48 -24.96 -8.46
CA SER A 82 11.47 -23.88 -8.26
C SER A 82 12.24 -23.97 -6.94
N SER A 83 11.72 -24.67 -5.94
CA SER A 83 12.37 -24.83 -4.63
C SER A 83 13.41 -25.97 -4.56
N GLY A 84 13.70 -26.64 -5.67
CA GLY A 84 14.71 -27.73 -5.73
C GLY A 84 14.26 -29.03 -5.06
N VAL A 85 13.23 -29.04 -4.25
CA VAL A 85 12.71 -30.23 -3.54
C VAL A 85 11.91 -31.12 -4.48
N ALA A 86 11.24 -30.53 -5.49
CA ALA A 86 10.43 -31.29 -6.46
C ALA A 86 11.28 -32.05 -7.49
N ALA A 87 12.50 -31.60 -7.79
CA ALA A 87 13.40 -32.32 -8.70
C ALA A 87 13.76 -33.72 -8.17
N GLN A 88 13.82 -33.86 -6.83
CA GLN A 88 14.10 -35.15 -6.20
C GLN A 88 12.87 -36.07 -6.14
N ILE A 89 11.67 -35.52 -6.03
CA ILE A 89 10.41 -36.29 -5.97
C ILE A 89 10.04 -36.81 -7.38
N ILE A 90 10.20 -35.96 -8.41
CA ILE A 90 9.86 -36.30 -9.78
C ILE A 90 10.85 -37.36 -10.32
N SER A 91 12.15 -37.27 -10.00
CA SER A 91 13.13 -38.29 -10.42
C SER A 91 12.86 -39.68 -9.83
N ASN A 92 12.26 -39.75 -8.65
CA ASN A 92 11.91 -41.02 -8.00
C ASN A 92 10.58 -41.62 -8.51
N THR A 93 9.68 -40.79 -9.10
CA THR A 93 8.37 -41.25 -9.60
C THR A 93 8.45 -41.69 -11.08
N THR A 94 9.40 -41.11 -11.84
CA THR A 94 9.53 -41.40 -13.29
C THR A 94 10.20 -42.78 -13.57
N GLN A 95 10.83 -43.42 -12.58
CA GLN A 95 11.39 -44.77 -12.74
C GLN A 95 10.35 -45.88 -12.60
N GLN A 96 9.11 -45.63 -12.29
CA GLN A 96 8.07 -46.65 -12.13
C GLN A 96 6.93 -46.65 -13.16
N GLN A 97 6.93 -45.74 -14.14
CA GLN A 97 5.86 -45.70 -15.16
C GLN A 97 6.43 -45.47 -16.58
N THR A 98 7.24 -46.40 -17.07
CA THR A 98 7.46 -46.56 -18.50
C THR A 98 6.75 -47.82 -18.99
N ALA A 99 5.44 -47.73 -19.19
CA ALA A 99 4.66 -48.55 -20.12
C ALA A 99 3.23 -47.99 -20.18
N ALA A 100 2.92 -47.17 -21.16
CA ALA A 100 1.72 -47.21 -22.01
C ALA A 100 1.41 -45.86 -22.64
N ALA A 101 1.28 -45.94 -23.97
CA ALA A 101 0.46 -45.07 -24.84
C ALA A 101 1.03 -43.71 -25.29
N GLN A 102 1.61 -43.78 -26.47
CA GLN A 102 1.65 -42.71 -27.47
C GLN A 102 0.25 -42.33 -27.93
N SER A 103 -0.07 -41.06 -27.93
CA SER A 103 -0.77 -40.40 -29.05
C SER A 103 -0.94 -38.88 -28.72
N GLY A 104 -0.27 -38.05 -29.46
CA GLY A 104 -0.75 -36.96 -30.32
C GLY A 104 -1.43 -35.80 -29.66
N THR A 105 -0.82 -34.66 -29.74
CA THR A 105 -1.20 -33.46 -30.48
C THR A 105 -0.75 -32.18 -29.80
N ALA A 106 -0.04 -31.38 -30.59
CA ALA A 106 0.02 -29.92 -30.64
C ALA A 106 0.33 -29.13 -29.36
N ASP A 107 1.57 -28.69 -29.28
CA ASP A 107 2.05 -27.54 -28.54
C ASP A 107 1.38 -26.27 -29.08
N GLU A 108 0.39 -25.75 -28.41
CA GLU A 108 0.05 -24.35 -28.45
C GLU A 108 0.85 -23.66 -27.33
N GLU A 109 1.93 -22.99 -27.73
CA GLU A 109 2.62 -21.99 -26.92
C GLU A 109 1.61 -20.89 -26.56
N MET A 110 0.96 -21.00 -25.43
CA MET A 110 0.33 -19.86 -24.78
C MET A 110 1.47 -18.92 -24.35
N LYS A 111 1.85 -17.98 -25.21
CA LYS A 111 2.46 -16.73 -24.83
C LYS A 111 1.51 -16.08 -23.83
N GLY A 112 1.78 -16.24 -22.55
CA GLY A 112 1.22 -15.39 -21.53
C GLY A 112 1.65 -13.98 -21.85
N GLU A 113 0.72 -13.15 -22.29
CA GLU A 113 0.89 -11.71 -22.29
C GLU A 113 1.23 -11.35 -20.85
N GLU A 114 2.48 -10.97 -20.60
CA GLU A 114 2.87 -10.23 -19.41
C GLU A 114 2.10 -8.91 -19.50
N GLU A 115 0.90 -8.87 -18.93
CA GLU A 115 0.26 -7.60 -18.64
C GLU A 115 1.24 -6.85 -17.74
N ASP A 116 1.89 -5.86 -18.33
CA ASP A 116 2.66 -4.83 -17.63
C ASP A 116 1.72 -4.09 -16.66
N ILE A 117 1.56 -4.66 -15.47
CA ILE A 117 0.77 -4.08 -14.36
C ILE A 117 1.53 -2.88 -13.74
N GLY A 118 2.60 -2.42 -14.38
CA GLY A 118 3.54 -1.44 -13.87
C GLY A 118 3.57 -0.10 -14.59
N GLY A 119 2.63 0.22 -15.48
CA GLY A 119 2.55 1.56 -16.04
C GLY A 119 2.39 2.59 -14.91
N GLU A 120 3.42 3.40 -14.66
CA GLU A 120 3.31 4.53 -13.74
C GLU A 120 2.27 5.47 -14.31
N GLU A 121 1.12 5.56 -13.63
CA GLU A 121 0.10 6.54 -13.95
C GLU A 121 0.69 7.90 -13.60
N GLU A 122 1.03 8.69 -14.61
CA GLU A 122 1.51 10.06 -14.40
C GLU A 122 0.39 10.85 -13.72
N LEU A 123 0.64 11.24 -12.48
CA LEU A 123 -0.25 12.10 -11.72
C LEU A 123 -0.17 13.52 -12.28
N ASN A 124 -1.31 14.17 -12.43
CA ASN A 124 -1.36 15.60 -12.77
C ASN A 124 -0.82 16.43 -11.59
N ASP A 125 -0.32 17.63 -11.87
CA ASP A 125 0.24 18.55 -10.85
C ASP A 125 -0.73 18.77 -9.68
N ASP A 126 -2.03 18.94 -9.95
CA ASP A 126 -3.07 19.08 -8.93
C ASP A 126 -3.18 17.83 -8.04
N GLN A 127 -3.03 16.64 -8.61
CA GLN A 127 -3.07 15.38 -7.87
C GLN A 127 -1.82 15.19 -7.02
N ILE A 128 -0.68 15.67 -7.48
CA ILE A 128 0.58 15.67 -6.72
C ILE A 128 0.41 16.56 -5.49
N GLU A 129 -0.09 17.79 -5.66
CA GLU A 129 -0.34 18.72 -4.54
C GLU A 129 -1.32 18.12 -3.51
N GLN A 130 -2.38 17.48 -4.00
CA GLN A 130 -3.35 16.80 -3.13
C GLN A 130 -2.70 15.65 -2.34
N LEU A 131 -1.84 14.89 -2.99
CA LEU A 131 -1.15 13.75 -2.38
C LEU A 131 -0.14 14.22 -1.34
N GLU A 132 0.63 15.26 -1.64
CA GLU A 132 1.56 15.90 -0.70
C GLU A 132 0.83 16.40 0.54
N PHE A 133 -0.31 17.09 0.36
CA PHE A 133 -1.15 17.53 1.47
C PHE A 133 -1.63 16.36 2.34
N ILE A 134 -2.03 15.25 1.72
CA ILE A 134 -2.46 14.05 2.43
C ILE A 134 -1.29 13.44 3.22
N ILE A 135 -0.11 13.33 2.61
CA ILE A 135 1.09 12.78 3.26
C ILE A 135 1.48 13.67 4.45
N GLN A 136 1.53 14.99 4.25
CA GLN A 136 1.84 15.94 5.33
C GLN A 136 0.82 15.83 6.48
N PHE A 137 -0.46 15.71 6.17
CA PHE A 137 -1.49 15.51 7.19
C PHE A 137 -1.30 14.20 7.98
N LEU A 138 -0.85 13.13 7.33
CA LEU A 138 -0.54 11.87 7.99
C LEU A 138 0.72 11.98 8.86
N LEU A 139 1.75 12.69 8.40
CA LEU A 139 2.96 12.97 9.17
C LEU A 139 2.65 13.79 10.44
N ASP A 140 1.79 14.80 10.31
CA ASP A 140 1.30 15.56 11.47
C ASP A 140 0.51 14.66 12.44
N GLY A 141 -0.22 13.68 11.91
CA GLY A 141 -0.93 12.68 12.69
C GLY A 141 -0.02 11.75 13.51
N LEU A 142 1.25 11.59 13.12
CA LEU A 142 2.24 10.85 13.92
C LEU A 142 2.65 11.58 15.19
N LYS A 143 2.50 12.90 15.21
CA LYS A 143 2.82 13.75 16.38
C LYS A 143 1.64 13.92 17.34
N ASP A 144 0.46 13.36 17.04
CA ASP A 144 -0.73 13.50 17.86
C ASP A 144 -0.56 12.87 19.24
N ASP A 145 -1.15 13.48 20.27
CA ASP A 145 -1.10 12.97 21.65
C ASP A 145 -1.80 11.61 21.80
N ASP A 146 -2.78 11.31 20.93
CA ASP A 146 -3.52 10.06 20.95
C ASP A 146 -2.79 8.94 20.19
N SER A 147 -2.44 7.88 20.90
CA SER A 147 -1.76 6.72 20.33
C SER A 147 -2.54 6.03 19.21
N ILE A 148 -3.89 6.05 19.26
CA ILE A 148 -4.75 5.46 18.21
C ILE A 148 -4.63 6.26 16.91
N VAL A 149 -4.50 7.59 17.02
CA VAL A 149 -4.30 8.48 15.88
C VAL A 149 -2.92 8.21 15.26
N ARG A 150 -1.85 8.18 16.08
CA ARG A 150 -0.49 7.87 15.61
C ARG A 150 -0.44 6.53 14.89
N TRP A 151 -1.04 5.50 15.46
CA TRP A 151 -1.10 4.16 14.86
C TRP A 151 -1.83 4.14 13.51
N THR A 152 -2.92 4.90 13.43
CA THR A 152 -3.71 4.99 12.20
C THR A 152 -2.94 5.77 11.12
N ALA A 153 -2.23 6.82 11.50
CA ALA A 153 -1.38 7.61 10.61
C ALA A 153 -0.19 6.77 10.08
N ALA A 154 0.51 6.05 10.94
CA ALA A 154 1.59 5.15 10.57
C ALA A 154 1.16 4.11 9.52
N LYS A 155 0.01 3.47 9.73
CA LYS A 155 -0.57 2.55 8.74
C LYS A 155 -0.92 3.24 7.42
N GLY A 156 -1.38 4.48 7.49
CA GLY A 156 -1.68 5.30 6.32
C GLY A 156 -0.43 5.58 5.50
N ILE A 157 0.61 6.06 6.14
CA ILE A 157 1.92 6.31 5.51
C ILE A 157 2.43 5.02 4.84
N GLY A 158 2.53 3.91 5.56
CA GLY A 158 3.03 2.68 4.97
C GLY A 158 2.21 2.17 3.77
N ARG A 159 0.90 2.44 3.72
CA ARG A 159 0.06 2.06 2.57
C ARG A 159 0.28 2.95 1.35
N ILE A 160 0.45 4.24 1.57
CA ILE A 160 0.70 5.21 0.50
C ILE A 160 2.11 5.00 -0.04
N THR A 161 3.12 4.96 0.83
CA THR A 161 4.53 4.77 0.44
C THR A 161 4.74 3.51 -0.41
N MET A 162 4.04 2.41 -0.09
CA MET A 162 4.11 1.17 -0.87
C MET A 162 3.65 1.34 -2.34
N ARG A 163 2.91 2.39 -2.65
CA ARG A 163 2.36 2.66 -3.99
C ARG A 163 3.15 3.72 -4.75
N LEU A 164 4.03 4.44 -4.07
CA LEU A 164 4.88 5.47 -4.65
C LEU A 164 6.10 4.88 -5.34
N SER A 165 6.81 5.71 -6.11
CA SER A 165 8.15 5.38 -6.61
C SER A 165 9.17 5.31 -5.46
N ALA A 166 10.34 4.74 -5.72
CA ALA A 166 11.41 4.62 -4.72
C ALA A 166 11.87 6.01 -4.24
N ASP A 167 12.03 6.96 -5.15
CA ASP A 167 12.49 8.32 -4.84
C ASP A 167 11.55 9.05 -3.86
N PHE A 168 10.23 8.92 -4.07
CA PHE A 168 9.23 9.48 -3.13
C PHE A 168 9.20 8.72 -1.80
N ALA A 169 9.43 7.42 -1.82
CA ALA A 169 9.51 6.62 -0.60
C ALA A 169 10.71 7.07 0.26
N ASP A 170 11.86 7.32 -0.34
CA ASP A 170 13.06 7.81 0.33
C ASP A 170 12.85 9.20 0.93
N GLN A 171 12.15 10.09 0.24
CA GLN A 171 11.78 11.40 0.78
C GLN A 171 10.91 11.28 2.04
N ILE A 172 9.93 10.35 2.03
CA ILE A 172 9.10 10.09 3.22
C ILE A 172 9.94 9.54 4.37
N VAL A 173 10.90 8.65 4.11
CA VAL A 173 11.83 8.14 5.13
C VAL A 173 12.67 9.27 5.70
N GLY A 174 13.16 10.21 4.85
CA GLY A 174 13.84 11.41 5.28
C GLY A 174 12.99 12.25 6.26
N GLN A 175 11.75 12.55 5.89
CA GLN A 175 10.81 13.30 6.75
C GLN A 175 10.50 12.57 8.07
N LEU A 176 10.41 11.23 8.04
CA LEU A 176 10.24 10.44 9.26
C LEU A 176 11.44 10.54 10.20
N SER A 177 12.66 10.68 9.64
CA SER A 177 13.86 10.83 10.44
C SER A 177 13.89 12.13 11.24
N GLU A 178 13.22 13.18 10.75
CA GLU A 178 13.09 14.46 11.47
C GLU A 178 12.27 14.33 12.77
N LEU A 179 11.39 13.30 12.88
CA LEU A 179 10.59 13.05 14.09
C LEU A 179 11.45 12.63 15.30
N PHE A 180 12.72 12.28 15.08
CA PHE A 180 13.65 11.85 16.12
C PHE A 180 14.60 12.96 16.57
N GLY A 181 14.32 14.21 16.21
CA GLY A 181 15.09 15.36 16.64
C GLY A 181 15.08 15.53 18.17
N PRO A 182 16.14 16.10 18.76
CA PRO A 182 16.28 16.27 20.22
C PRO A 182 15.22 17.21 20.82
N SER A 183 14.59 18.06 20.01
CA SER A 183 13.53 18.98 20.42
C SER A 183 12.11 18.41 20.23
N GLU A 184 11.99 17.23 19.64
CA GLU A 184 10.71 16.60 19.38
C GLU A 184 10.14 15.92 20.64
N SER A 185 8.80 15.80 20.68
CA SER A 185 8.10 15.19 21.82
C SER A 185 8.18 13.67 21.81
N ASP A 186 7.93 13.04 22.97
CA ASP A 186 7.83 11.57 23.09
C ASP A 186 6.76 10.99 22.15
N SER A 187 5.67 11.73 21.93
CA SER A 187 4.62 11.37 20.98
C SER A 187 5.14 11.31 19.53
N SER A 188 5.99 12.27 19.15
CA SER A 188 6.65 12.32 17.84
C SER A 188 7.57 11.13 17.66
N TRP A 189 8.43 10.86 18.62
CA TRP A 189 9.33 9.70 18.61
C TRP A 189 8.58 8.38 18.50
N HIS A 190 7.55 8.20 19.32
CA HIS A 190 6.71 7.01 19.27
C HIS A 190 6.02 6.87 17.89
N GLY A 191 5.50 7.96 17.33
CA GLY A 191 4.88 7.97 16.00
C GLY A 191 5.87 7.62 14.89
N GLY A 192 7.10 8.16 14.96
CA GLY A 192 8.19 7.82 14.07
C GLY A 192 8.54 6.33 14.10
N CYS A 193 8.69 5.76 15.31
CA CYS A 193 8.93 4.32 15.48
C CYS A 193 7.80 3.47 14.86
N LEU A 194 6.54 3.86 15.06
CA LEU A 194 5.39 3.14 14.47
C LEU A 194 5.42 3.20 12.95
N ALA A 195 5.75 4.34 12.37
CA ALA A 195 5.83 4.51 10.92
C ALA A 195 6.98 3.70 10.32
N LEU A 196 8.18 3.76 10.89
CA LEU A 196 9.33 2.95 10.45
C LEU A 196 9.05 1.45 10.56
N ALA A 197 8.42 1.01 11.66
CA ALA A 197 8.02 -0.39 11.83
C ALA A 197 7.02 -0.84 10.75
N GLU A 198 6.09 0.04 10.37
CA GLU A 198 5.12 -0.25 9.31
C GLU A 198 5.78 -0.29 7.91
N LEU A 199 6.75 0.58 7.64
CA LEU A 199 7.55 0.55 6.40
C LEU A 199 8.41 -0.72 6.34
N CYS A 200 9.10 -1.06 7.43
CA CYS A 200 9.90 -2.28 7.55
C CYS A 200 9.06 -3.53 7.30
N ARG A 201 7.88 -3.61 7.93
CA ARG A 201 6.93 -4.72 7.74
C ARG A 201 6.47 -4.88 6.28
N ARG A 202 6.54 -3.82 5.50
CA ARG A 202 6.19 -3.81 4.07
C ARG A 202 7.39 -4.03 3.15
N GLY A 203 8.58 -4.16 3.70
CA GLY A 203 9.81 -4.33 2.93
C GLY A 203 10.29 -3.07 2.22
N LEU A 204 9.87 -1.89 2.68
CA LEU A 204 10.20 -0.59 2.05
C LEU A 204 11.50 0.03 2.57
N LEU A 205 12.11 -0.55 3.60
CA LEU A 205 13.40 -0.12 4.16
C LEU A 205 14.55 -1.07 3.79
N LEU A 206 14.28 -2.09 2.98
CA LEU A 206 15.32 -3.00 2.47
C LEU A 206 15.91 -2.43 1.17
N PRO A 207 17.24 -2.50 1.00
CA PRO A 207 17.91 -2.10 -0.23
C PRO A 207 17.54 -3.01 -1.40
#